data_a6632fd95454c94751d2181d4a86c7f0
#
_entry.id   a6632fd95454c94751d2181d4a86c7f0
#
_cell.length_a   1.000
_cell.length_b   1.000
_cell.length_c   1.000
_cell.angle_alpha   90.00
_cell.angle_beta   90.00
_cell.angle_gamma   90.00
#
_symmetry.space_group_name_H-M   'P 1'
#
loop_
_entity.id
_entity.type
_entity.pdbx_description
1 polymer ?
#
loop_
_entity_poly.entity_id
_entity_poly.type
_entity_poly.pdbx_seq_one_letter_code
_entity_poly.pdbx_strand_id
1 'polypeptide(L)'
;MRADVAIVGGGLVGSALAYGLSREGARVVVLDEGDDAYRASRGNFGLVWVQSKGDGMAEYAAWSRNSAGLWPGLEAALTEETGIDLGLRQPGGIEPCIGEAEYRDYAAQIARME
;
A
#
# COMPACT_ATOMS: atom_id res chain seq x y z
N MET A 1 30.56 8.28 -3.91
CA MET A 1 29.38 7.68 -4.62
C MET A 1 28.47 8.83 -5.01
N ARG A 2 27.95 8.87 -6.24
CA ARG A 2 26.99 9.91 -6.66
C ARG A 2 25.64 9.23 -6.87
N ALA A 3 24.62 9.66 -6.14
CA ALA A 3 23.24 9.22 -6.26
C ALA A 3 22.37 10.37 -6.79
N ASP A 4 21.29 10.05 -7.46
CA ASP A 4 20.30 11.02 -7.93
C ASP A 4 19.24 11.26 -6.84
N VAL A 5 18.96 10.23 -6.04
CA VAL A 5 17.99 10.26 -4.94
C VAL A 5 18.59 9.57 -3.71
N ALA A 6 18.41 10.18 -2.54
CA ALA A 6 18.68 9.58 -1.24
C ALA A 6 17.36 9.38 -0.49
N ILE A 7 17.10 8.16 -0.03
CA ILE A 7 15.92 7.79 0.75
C ILE A 7 16.36 7.50 2.17
N VAL A 8 15.73 8.14 3.14
CA VAL A 8 15.97 7.89 4.57
C VAL A 8 14.87 6.97 5.09
N GLY A 9 15.28 5.80 5.55
CA GLY A 9 14.41 4.72 6.04
C GLY A 9 14.22 3.61 5.00
N GLY A 10 14.63 2.38 5.35
CA GLY A 10 14.51 1.15 4.56
C GLY A 10 13.27 0.32 4.91
N GLY A 11 12.22 0.94 5.46
CA GLY A 11 10.94 0.28 5.66
C GLY A 11 10.18 0.06 4.34
N LEU A 12 8.93 -0.42 4.42
CA LEU A 12 8.11 -0.74 3.24
C LEU A 12 8.02 0.42 2.24
N VAL A 13 7.76 1.64 2.73
CA VAL A 13 7.62 2.83 1.87
C VAL A 13 8.95 3.18 1.20
N GLY A 14 10.04 3.24 1.97
CA GLY A 14 11.35 3.56 1.41
C GLY A 14 11.85 2.52 0.42
N SER A 15 11.62 1.24 0.69
CA SER A 15 11.97 0.15 -0.23
C SER A 15 11.14 0.20 -1.51
N ALA A 16 9.83 0.48 -1.42
CA ALA A 16 8.96 0.63 -2.58
C ALA A 16 9.38 1.82 -3.46
N LEU A 17 9.73 2.96 -2.84
CA LEU A 17 10.26 4.12 -3.56
C LEU A 17 11.60 3.80 -4.24
N ALA A 18 12.51 3.13 -3.54
CA ALA A 18 13.80 2.72 -4.10
C ALA A 18 13.62 1.79 -5.30
N TYR A 19 12.75 0.81 -5.18
CA TYR A 19 12.42 -0.12 -6.26
C TYR A 19 11.85 0.61 -7.48
N GLY A 20 10.82 1.42 -7.29
CA GLY A 20 10.16 2.15 -8.37
C GLY A 20 11.12 3.11 -9.09
N LEU A 21 11.83 3.95 -8.34
CA LEU A 21 12.78 4.91 -8.90
C LEU A 21 13.95 4.24 -9.63
N SER A 22 14.43 3.11 -9.13
CA SER A 22 15.50 2.34 -9.80
C SER A 22 15.03 1.78 -11.14
N ARG A 23 13.77 1.36 -11.25
CA ARG A 23 13.18 0.91 -12.51
C ARG A 23 13.01 2.04 -13.54
N GLU A 24 12.86 3.27 -13.06
CA GLU A 24 12.89 4.48 -13.91
C GLU A 24 14.33 4.95 -14.27
N GLY A 25 15.35 4.19 -13.85
CA GLY A 25 16.76 4.45 -14.17
C GLY A 25 17.46 5.43 -13.22
N ALA A 26 16.82 5.83 -12.12
CA ALA A 26 17.47 6.67 -11.12
C ALA A 26 18.48 5.86 -10.28
N ARG A 27 19.61 6.49 -9.95
CA ARG A 27 20.57 5.94 -8.99
C ARG A 27 20.12 6.29 -7.59
N VAL A 28 19.63 5.30 -6.86
CA VAL A 28 19.05 5.47 -5.53
C VAL A 28 20.03 4.97 -4.46
N VAL A 29 20.13 5.70 -3.35
CA VAL A 29 20.74 5.22 -2.11
C VAL A 29 19.70 5.23 -1.01
N VAL A 30 19.64 4.14 -0.25
CA VAL A 30 18.79 4.02 0.95
C VAL A 30 19.69 4.08 2.17
N LEU A 31 19.36 4.97 3.09
CA LEU A 31 20.02 5.13 4.37
C LEU A 31 19.07 4.67 5.47
N ASP A 32 19.51 3.75 6.28
CA ASP A 32 18.69 3.15 7.32
C ASP A 32 19.51 2.91 8.60
N GLU A 33 18.85 2.94 9.74
CA GLU A 33 19.51 2.80 11.05
C GLU A 33 19.86 1.35 11.42
N GLY A 34 19.42 0.36 10.62
CA GLY A 34 19.71 -1.04 10.83
C GLY A 34 18.49 -1.88 11.24
N ASP A 35 18.70 -3.18 11.46
CA ASP A 35 17.63 -4.14 11.65
C ASP A 35 17.05 -4.21 13.07
N ASP A 36 17.69 -3.59 14.06
CA ASP A 36 17.28 -3.64 15.46
C ASP A 36 16.13 -2.65 15.79
N ALA A 37 15.80 -1.77 14.85
CA ALA A 37 14.75 -0.78 15.06
C ALA A 37 13.33 -1.37 14.99
N TYR A 38 12.46 -0.90 15.88
CA TYR A 38 11.02 -1.15 15.79
C TYR A 38 10.46 -0.38 14.59
N ARG A 39 10.12 -1.09 13.52
CA ARG A 39 9.60 -0.50 12.29
C ARG A 39 8.10 -0.67 12.18
N ALA A 40 7.41 0.38 11.75
CA ALA A 40 5.99 0.33 11.47
C ALA A 40 5.63 -0.79 10.47
N SER A 41 6.48 -1.04 9.47
CA SER A 41 6.29 -2.11 8.48
C SER A 41 6.27 -3.50 9.08
N ARG A 42 6.99 -3.74 10.19
CA ARG A 42 6.99 -5.04 10.90
C ARG A 42 5.78 -5.23 11.80
N GLY A 43 5.19 -4.14 12.26
CA GLY A 43 3.96 -4.16 13.05
C GLY A 43 2.68 -4.17 12.22
N ASN A 44 2.79 -4.06 10.90
CA ASN A 44 1.65 -4.09 10.01
C ASN A 44 1.31 -5.53 9.62
N PHE A 45 0.02 -5.86 9.55
CA PHE A 45 -0.47 -7.19 9.21
C PHE A 45 -0.78 -7.37 7.70
N GLY A 46 -0.29 -6.48 6.86
CA GLY A 46 -0.25 -6.64 5.40
C GLY A 46 -1.56 -6.38 4.66
N LEU A 47 -2.50 -5.64 5.25
CA LEU A 47 -3.73 -5.31 4.54
C LEU A 47 -3.51 -4.23 3.48
N VAL A 48 -3.89 -4.54 2.24
CA VAL A 48 -4.09 -3.58 1.16
C VAL A 48 -5.56 -3.14 1.19
N TRP A 49 -5.87 -2.25 2.12
CA TRP A 49 -7.23 -1.86 2.47
C TRP A 49 -7.60 -0.51 1.88
N VAL A 50 -8.69 -0.44 1.11
CA VAL A 50 -9.19 0.80 0.51
C VAL A 50 -10.63 1.13 0.87
N GLN A 51 -11.38 0.20 1.44
CA GLN A 51 -12.76 0.40 1.90
C GLN A 51 -12.79 1.56 2.91
N SER A 52 -13.68 2.50 2.72
CA SER A 52 -13.83 3.73 3.52
C SER A 52 -12.63 4.69 3.52
N LYS A 53 -11.55 4.38 2.83
CA LYS A 53 -10.41 5.30 2.70
C LYS A 53 -10.76 6.47 1.80
N GLY A 54 -10.70 7.68 2.36
CA GLY A 54 -10.95 8.92 1.61
C GLY A 54 -12.42 9.30 1.51
N ASP A 55 -13.31 8.81 2.40
CA ASP A 55 -14.66 9.36 2.53
C ASP A 55 -14.56 10.88 2.79
N GLY A 56 -15.19 11.71 1.93
CA GLY A 56 -15.06 13.15 1.93
C GLY A 56 -13.74 13.70 1.34
N MET A 57 -12.87 12.86 0.81
CA MET A 57 -11.58 13.22 0.20
C MET A 57 -11.39 12.46 -1.14
N ALA A 58 -12.10 12.90 -2.17
CA ALA A 58 -12.22 12.18 -3.45
C ALA A 58 -10.85 11.86 -4.10
N GLU A 59 -9.91 12.79 -4.06
CA GLU A 59 -8.57 12.60 -4.63
C GLU A 59 -7.80 11.51 -3.89
N TYR A 60 -7.91 11.45 -2.57
CA TYR A 60 -7.27 10.42 -1.77
C TYR A 60 -7.93 9.05 -1.98
N ALA A 61 -9.26 9.00 -2.10
CA ALA A 61 -9.99 7.78 -2.41
C ALA A 61 -9.57 7.22 -3.78
N ALA A 62 -9.52 8.08 -4.81
CA ALA A 62 -9.09 7.71 -6.15
C ALA A 62 -7.64 7.21 -6.17
N TRP A 63 -6.72 7.93 -5.50
CA TRP A 63 -5.31 7.54 -5.41
C TRP A 63 -5.12 6.19 -4.69
N SER A 64 -5.80 5.99 -3.57
CA SER A 64 -5.73 4.73 -2.80
C SER A 64 -6.28 3.56 -3.60
N ARG A 65 -7.41 3.75 -4.31
CA ARG A 65 -8.02 2.73 -5.17
C ARG A 65 -7.10 2.36 -6.32
N ASN A 66 -6.52 3.35 -7.00
CA ASN A 66 -5.54 3.12 -8.05
C ASN A 66 -4.32 2.34 -7.53
N SER A 67 -3.79 2.73 -6.38
CA SER A 67 -2.66 2.03 -5.75
C SER A 67 -3.00 0.57 -5.44
N ALA A 68 -4.20 0.29 -4.92
CA ALA A 68 -4.64 -1.09 -4.67
C ALA A 68 -4.76 -1.90 -5.97
N GLY A 69 -5.21 -1.26 -7.06
CA GLY A 69 -5.31 -1.88 -8.39
C GLY A 69 -3.96 -2.24 -9.02
N LEU A 70 -2.86 -1.60 -8.60
CA LEU A 70 -1.51 -1.90 -9.08
C LEU A 70 -0.86 -3.11 -8.39
N TRP A 71 -1.38 -3.54 -7.25
CA TRP A 71 -0.78 -4.63 -6.47
C TRP A 71 -0.63 -5.96 -7.21
N PRO A 72 -1.61 -6.44 -8.03
CA PRO A 72 -1.43 -7.70 -8.75
C PRO A 72 -0.24 -7.67 -9.72
N GLY A 73 -0.04 -6.55 -10.41
CA GLY A 73 1.11 -6.38 -11.30
C GLY A 73 2.44 -6.28 -10.56
N LEU A 74 2.45 -5.59 -9.42
CA LEU A 74 3.64 -5.49 -8.56
C LEU A 74 3.99 -6.85 -7.94
N GLU A 75 3.00 -7.59 -7.46
CA GLU A 75 3.19 -8.94 -6.90
C GLU A 75 3.78 -9.89 -7.95
N ALA A 76 3.22 -9.89 -9.15
CA ALA A 76 3.74 -10.73 -10.24
C ALA A 76 5.20 -10.40 -10.58
N ALA A 77 5.53 -9.10 -10.69
CA ALA A 77 6.89 -8.66 -10.98
C ALA A 77 7.88 -9.04 -9.86
N LEU A 78 7.50 -8.82 -8.60
CA LEU A 78 8.36 -9.16 -7.47
C LEU A 78 8.54 -10.67 -7.33
N THR A 79 7.49 -11.47 -7.58
CA THR A 79 7.58 -12.94 -7.57
C THR A 79 8.50 -13.44 -8.68
N GLU A 80 8.40 -12.88 -9.88
CA GLU A 80 9.30 -13.22 -10.99
C GLU A 80 10.77 -12.89 -10.68
N GLU A 81 11.01 -11.71 -10.12
CA GLU A 81 12.39 -11.23 -9.85
C GLU A 81 13.04 -11.93 -8.64
N THR A 82 12.26 -12.31 -7.64
CA THR A 82 12.79 -12.83 -6.36
C THR A 82 12.52 -14.30 -6.11
N GLY A 83 11.56 -14.90 -6.80
CA GLY A 83 11.05 -16.24 -6.51
C GLY A 83 10.22 -16.35 -5.23
N ILE A 84 9.86 -15.22 -4.61
CA ILE A 84 9.10 -15.18 -3.36
C ILE A 84 7.61 -14.98 -3.67
N ASP A 85 6.76 -15.92 -3.27
CA ASP A 85 5.31 -15.75 -3.31
C ASP A 85 4.89 -14.78 -2.20
N LEU A 86 4.36 -13.63 -2.58
CA LEU A 86 3.86 -12.63 -1.63
C LEU A 86 2.49 -12.99 -1.05
N GLY A 87 1.82 -13.98 -1.62
CA GLY A 87 0.53 -14.46 -1.16
C GLY A 87 -0.60 -13.44 -1.28
N LEU A 88 -0.55 -12.53 -2.27
CA LEU A 88 -1.57 -11.51 -2.46
C LEU A 88 -2.96 -12.16 -2.66
N ARG A 89 -3.94 -11.68 -1.92
CA ARG A 89 -5.35 -12.06 -2.06
C ARG A 89 -6.20 -10.80 -2.01
N GLN A 90 -7.01 -10.57 -3.01
CA GLN A 90 -7.94 -9.43 -3.10
C GLN A 90 -9.39 -9.92 -3.33
N PRO A 91 -9.97 -10.72 -2.41
CA PRO A 91 -11.32 -11.26 -2.56
C PRO A 91 -12.42 -10.22 -2.30
N GLY A 92 -12.05 -8.99 -1.96
CA GLY A 92 -12.94 -7.98 -1.42
C GLY A 92 -12.96 -7.97 0.10
N GLY A 93 -13.80 -7.13 0.68
CA GLY A 93 -13.98 -7.00 2.11
C GLY A 93 -15.44 -7.15 2.50
N ILE A 94 -15.68 -7.52 3.75
CA ILE A 94 -16.99 -7.57 4.37
C ILE A 94 -16.94 -6.68 5.62
N GLU A 95 -17.87 -5.75 5.71
CA GLU A 95 -18.07 -4.93 6.89
C GLU A 95 -19.35 -5.38 7.59
N PRO A 96 -19.26 -6.03 8.75
CA PRO A 96 -20.43 -6.43 9.51
C PRO A 96 -21.06 -5.19 10.19
N CYS A 97 -22.34 -4.97 9.95
CA CYS A 97 -23.09 -3.90 10.59
C CYS A 97 -24.00 -4.47 11.69
N ILE A 98 -23.93 -3.92 12.90
CA ILE A 98 -24.76 -4.34 14.02
C ILE A 98 -25.96 -3.40 14.12
N GLY A 99 -27.07 -3.84 13.55
CA GLY A 99 -28.33 -3.10 13.57
C GLY A 99 -28.52 -2.19 12.35
N GLU A 100 -29.77 -1.74 12.21
CA GLU A 100 -30.27 -1.02 11.04
C GLU A 100 -29.65 0.37 10.86
N ALA A 101 -29.28 1.02 11.96
CA ALA A 101 -28.70 2.35 11.92
C ALA A 101 -27.29 2.31 11.30
N GLU A 102 -26.44 1.42 11.81
CA GLU A 102 -25.07 1.25 11.29
C GLU A 102 -25.08 0.79 9.83
N TYR A 103 -25.97 -0.10 9.46
CA TYR A 103 -26.14 -0.52 8.06
C TYR A 103 -26.48 0.65 7.13
N ARG A 104 -27.42 1.52 7.53
CA ARG A 104 -27.80 2.69 6.74
C ARG A 104 -26.65 3.70 6.60
N ASP A 105 -25.93 3.94 7.69
CA ASP A 105 -24.80 4.88 7.68
C ASP A 105 -23.68 4.38 6.76
N TYR A 106 -23.37 3.09 6.84
CA TYR A 106 -22.35 2.48 6.00
C TYR A 106 -22.77 2.39 4.52
N ALA A 107 -24.03 2.06 4.25
CA ALA A 107 -24.58 2.06 2.90
C ALA A 107 -24.53 3.47 2.28
N ALA A 108 -24.83 4.50 3.05
CA ALA A 108 -24.71 5.89 2.61
C ALA A 108 -23.24 6.30 2.35
N GLN A 109 -22.30 5.81 3.15
CA GLN A 109 -20.86 6.01 2.93
C GLN A 109 -20.40 5.37 1.62
N ILE A 110 -20.78 4.12 1.37
CA ILE A 110 -20.44 3.43 0.11
C ILE A 110 -20.97 4.22 -1.08
N ALA A 111 -22.24 4.63 -1.05
CA ALA A 111 -22.85 5.40 -2.14
C ALA A 111 -22.18 6.76 -2.42
N ARG A 112 -21.51 7.35 -1.41
CA ARG A 112 -20.72 8.59 -1.62
C ARG A 112 -19.35 8.33 -2.24
N MET A 113 -18.86 7.10 -2.17
CA MET A 113 -17.51 6.74 -2.60
C MET A 113 -17.46 6.04 -3.98
N GLU A 114 -18.62 5.70 -4.53
CA GLU A 114 -18.76 5.18 -5.89
C GLU A 114 -18.72 6.30 -6.95
#